data_e73341a5d508984e72b5e42d972c9978
#
_entry.id   e73341a5d508984e72b5e42d972c9978
#
_cell.length_a   1.000
_cell.length_b   1.000
_cell.length_c   1.000
_cell.angle_alpha   90.00
_cell.angle_beta   90.00
_cell.angle_gamma   90.00
#
_symmetry.space_group_name_H-M   'P 1'
#
loop_
_entity.id
_entity.type
_entity.pdbx_description
1 polymer ?
#
loop_
_entity_poly.entity_id
_entity_poly.type
_entity_poly.pdbx_seq_one_letter_code
_entity_poly.pdbx_strand_id
1 'polypeptide(L)'
;GMARFKGRIVHPQQWGDDVEYAGKRVLVIGSGATAVTLVPELAKQATHVTMVQRSPTYVVARPSEDRMANTLRRYLPAQLAYAITRWKNTTMQGWIYRRTRTQPEKVKKALLDQVRKHLGPDYDVEKHFTPSYNPWDQRLCLIPNADLFEAIKAGKASVVTDQIECITKK
;
A
#
# COMPACT_ATOMS: atom_id res chain seq x y z
N GLY A 1 3.21 -19.95 19.23
CA GLY A 1 2.47 -20.65 18.18
C GLY A 1 3.27 -20.92 16.91
N MET A 2 4.27 -20.10 16.55
CA MET A 2 5.02 -20.23 15.26
C MET A 2 5.65 -21.61 15.07
N ALA A 3 6.21 -22.22 16.10
CA ALA A 3 6.81 -23.58 16.03
C ALA A 3 5.80 -24.70 15.70
N ARG A 4 4.51 -24.43 15.83
CA ARG A 4 3.44 -25.41 15.51
C ARG A 4 2.95 -25.29 14.06
N PHE A 5 3.25 -24.19 13.39
CA PHE A 5 2.81 -23.96 12.03
C PHE A 5 3.56 -24.87 11.06
N LYS A 6 2.83 -25.59 10.22
CA LYS A 6 3.41 -26.51 9.24
C LYS A 6 3.79 -25.85 7.92
N GLY A 7 3.31 -24.64 7.68
CA GLY A 7 3.67 -23.86 6.50
C GLY A 7 5.05 -23.19 6.65
N ARG A 8 5.54 -22.62 5.58
CA ARG A 8 6.78 -21.87 5.59
C ARG A 8 6.54 -20.46 6.15
N ILE A 9 7.41 -20.02 7.05
CA ILE A 9 7.45 -18.64 7.56
C ILE A 9 8.69 -17.98 6.98
N VAL A 10 8.50 -16.82 6.33
CA VAL A 10 9.58 -16.08 5.67
C VAL A 10 9.52 -14.62 6.10
N HIS A 11 10.67 -14.06 6.47
CA HIS A 11 10.80 -12.62 6.64
C HIS A 11 11.12 -11.97 5.29
N PRO A 12 10.45 -10.88 4.88
CA PRO A 12 10.64 -10.29 3.54
C PRO A 12 12.08 -9.90 3.20
N GLN A 13 12.89 -9.53 4.20
CA GLN A 13 14.32 -9.24 3.99
C GLN A 13 15.18 -10.49 3.76
N GLN A 14 14.64 -11.67 4.03
CA GLN A 14 15.30 -12.97 3.85
C GLN A 14 14.61 -13.80 2.76
N TRP A 15 14.01 -13.10 1.78
CA TRP A 15 13.35 -13.76 0.67
C TRP A 15 14.39 -14.35 -0.29
N GLY A 16 14.41 -15.67 -0.39
CA GLY A 16 15.28 -16.39 -1.30
C GLY A 16 14.53 -16.94 -2.52
N ASP A 17 15.26 -17.37 -3.53
CA ASP A 17 14.72 -17.96 -4.75
C ASP A 17 13.96 -19.28 -4.51
N ASP A 18 14.20 -19.90 -3.35
CA ASP A 18 13.59 -21.15 -2.88
C ASP A 18 12.19 -20.95 -2.26
N VAL A 19 11.68 -19.71 -2.22
CA VAL A 19 10.36 -19.40 -1.65
C VAL A 19 9.26 -19.63 -2.68
N GLU A 20 8.75 -20.85 -2.71
CA GLU A 20 7.61 -21.20 -3.56
C GLU A 20 6.27 -20.76 -2.92
N TYR A 21 5.54 -19.86 -3.57
CA TYR A 21 4.22 -19.39 -3.14
C TYR A 21 3.15 -19.50 -4.24
N ALA A 22 3.55 -19.86 -5.46
CA ALA A 22 2.60 -20.02 -6.56
C ALA A 22 1.54 -21.09 -6.24
N GLY A 23 0.27 -20.76 -6.51
CA GLY A 23 -0.86 -21.63 -6.20
C GLY A 23 -1.14 -21.86 -4.71
N LYS A 24 -0.44 -21.18 -3.79
CA LYS A 24 -0.65 -21.32 -2.35
C LYS A 24 -1.49 -20.16 -1.79
N ARG A 25 -2.08 -20.36 -0.63
CA ARG A 25 -2.66 -19.29 0.18
C ARG A 25 -1.55 -18.65 1.01
N VAL A 26 -1.40 -17.34 0.91
CA VAL A 26 -0.32 -16.59 1.58
C VAL A 26 -0.93 -15.65 2.61
N LEU A 27 -0.33 -15.62 3.79
CA LEU A 27 -0.66 -14.67 4.85
C LEU A 27 0.48 -13.67 4.99
N VAL A 28 0.18 -12.39 4.82
CA VAL A 28 1.13 -11.28 5.03
C VAL A 28 0.78 -10.56 6.32
N ILE A 29 1.66 -10.64 7.32
CA ILE A 29 1.44 -10.01 8.63
C ILE A 29 2.07 -8.62 8.63
N GLY A 30 1.23 -7.61 8.72
CA GLY A 30 1.60 -6.19 8.74
C GLY A 30 0.88 -5.38 7.67
N SER A 31 0.90 -4.04 7.81
CA SER A 31 0.29 -3.07 6.88
C SER A 31 1.25 -1.92 6.54
N GLY A 32 2.55 -2.13 6.72
CA GLY A 32 3.57 -1.15 6.34
C GLY A 32 3.86 -1.16 4.83
N ALA A 33 4.80 -0.32 4.39
CA ALA A 33 5.18 -0.17 2.99
C ALA A 33 5.52 -1.52 2.33
N THR A 34 6.25 -2.38 3.02
CA THR A 34 6.60 -3.72 2.51
C THR A 34 5.35 -4.58 2.26
N ALA A 35 4.40 -4.59 3.21
CA ALA A 35 3.19 -5.41 3.08
C ALA A 35 2.30 -4.94 1.91
N VAL A 36 2.05 -3.63 1.80
CA VAL A 36 1.20 -3.07 0.73
C VAL A 36 1.81 -3.24 -0.66
N THR A 37 3.14 -3.44 -0.75
CA THR A 37 3.84 -3.75 -2.00
C THR A 37 3.86 -5.25 -2.29
N LEU A 38 4.07 -6.08 -1.26
CA LEU A 38 4.11 -7.54 -1.41
C LEU A 38 2.76 -8.14 -1.79
N VAL A 39 1.68 -7.67 -1.16
CA VAL A 39 0.35 -8.25 -1.36
C VAL A 39 -0.07 -8.29 -2.83
N PRO A 40 -0.06 -7.17 -3.59
CA PRO A 40 -0.43 -7.21 -5.00
C PRO A 40 0.54 -8.04 -5.85
N GLU A 41 1.82 -8.06 -5.52
CA GLU A 41 2.81 -8.83 -6.25
C GLU A 41 2.62 -10.34 -6.05
N LEU A 42 2.42 -10.76 -4.80
CA LEU A 42 2.12 -12.15 -4.47
C LEU A 42 0.78 -12.61 -5.07
N ALA A 43 -0.22 -11.74 -5.11
CA ALA A 43 -1.54 -12.03 -5.66
C ALA A 43 -1.54 -12.39 -7.15
N LYS A 44 -0.45 -12.10 -7.88
CA LYS A 44 -0.30 -12.48 -9.29
C LYS A 44 -0.18 -13.99 -9.47
N GLN A 45 0.43 -14.69 -8.53
CA GLN A 45 0.73 -16.12 -8.64
C GLN A 45 0.12 -16.97 -7.52
N ALA A 46 -0.13 -16.39 -6.34
CA ALA A 46 -0.79 -17.07 -5.24
C ALA A 46 -2.27 -17.34 -5.55
N THR A 47 -2.84 -18.36 -4.93
CA THR A 47 -4.30 -18.60 -5.01
C THR A 47 -5.06 -17.46 -4.34
N HIS A 48 -4.60 -17.03 -3.18
CA HIS A 48 -5.16 -15.90 -2.43
C HIS A 48 -4.13 -15.36 -1.44
N VAL A 49 -4.12 -14.04 -1.26
CA VAL A 49 -3.26 -13.37 -0.29
C VAL A 49 -4.10 -12.66 0.75
N THR A 50 -3.89 -12.97 2.03
CA THR A 50 -4.55 -12.28 3.14
C THR A 50 -3.55 -11.37 3.84
N MET A 51 -3.81 -10.06 3.84
CA MET A 51 -3.06 -9.09 4.64
C MET A 51 -3.69 -8.98 6.02
N VAL A 52 -2.93 -9.32 7.07
CA VAL A 52 -3.38 -9.19 8.46
C VAL A 52 -2.70 -7.98 9.09
N GLN A 53 -3.50 -7.08 9.62
CA GLN A 53 -3.01 -5.87 10.28
C GLN A 53 -3.67 -5.70 11.65
N ARG A 54 -2.92 -5.22 12.62
CA ARG A 54 -3.44 -4.88 13.95
C ARG A 54 -4.22 -3.55 13.94
N SER A 55 -3.74 -2.60 13.16
CA SER A 55 -4.34 -1.28 12.99
C SER A 55 -4.21 -0.82 11.55
N PRO A 56 -5.19 -0.10 11.02
CA PRO A 56 -5.13 0.44 9.65
C PRO A 56 -3.96 1.41 9.45
N THR A 57 -3.59 1.57 8.18
CA THR A 57 -2.59 2.55 7.72
C THR A 57 -3.20 3.35 6.57
N TYR A 58 -2.89 4.65 6.46
CA TYR A 58 -3.27 5.40 5.27
C TYR A 58 -2.57 4.86 4.04
N VAL A 59 -3.34 4.63 2.98
CA VAL A 59 -2.85 4.14 1.70
C VAL A 59 -3.27 5.12 0.61
N VAL A 60 -2.29 5.54 -0.20
CA VAL A 60 -2.49 6.49 -1.30
C VAL A 60 -2.12 5.83 -2.61
N ALA A 61 -3.07 5.78 -3.54
CA ALA A 61 -2.79 5.34 -4.90
C ALA A 61 -2.25 6.51 -5.73
N ARG A 62 -1.12 6.27 -6.41
CA ARG A 62 -0.56 7.22 -7.37
C ARG A 62 -0.09 6.50 -8.63
N PRO A 63 -0.10 7.19 -9.79
CA PRO A 63 0.52 6.65 -10.99
C PRO A 63 2.00 6.30 -10.74
N SER A 64 2.45 5.17 -11.26
CA SER A 64 3.86 4.74 -11.19
C SER A 64 4.79 5.63 -12.00
N GLU A 65 4.24 6.33 -13.01
CA GLU A 65 4.99 7.22 -13.91
C GLU A 65 4.57 8.67 -13.76
N ASP A 66 5.55 9.58 -13.78
CA ASP A 66 5.33 11.02 -13.89
C ASP A 66 5.30 11.42 -15.38
N ARG A 67 4.09 11.51 -15.95
CA ARG A 67 3.87 11.86 -17.35
C ARG A 67 4.50 13.22 -17.71
N MET A 68 4.48 14.19 -16.80
CA MET A 68 5.11 15.48 -17.01
C MET A 68 6.63 15.35 -17.09
N ALA A 69 7.24 14.58 -16.19
CA ALA A 69 8.67 14.32 -16.23
C ALA A 69 9.08 13.62 -17.54
N ASN A 70 8.29 12.64 -17.99
CA ASN A 70 8.55 11.94 -19.25
C ASN A 70 8.44 12.90 -20.47
N THR A 71 7.45 13.79 -20.46
CA THR A 71 7.30 14.81 -21.51
C THR A 71 8.47 15.79 -21.50
N LEU A 72 8.84 16.30 -20.32
CA LEU A 72 9.98 17.22 -20.21
C LEU A 72 11.30 16.60 -20.73
N ARG A 73 11.56 15.33 -20.38
CA ARG A 73 12.75 14.60 -20.86
C ARG A 73 12.79 14.43 -22.38
N ARG A 74 11.63 14.41 -23.02
CA ARG A 74 11.54 14.27 -24.48
C ARG A 74 11.89 15.56 -25.22
N TYR A 75 11.60 16.73 -24.63
CA TYR A 75 11.73 18.03 -25.32
C TYR A 75 12.81 18.94 -24.76
N LEU A 76 13.36 18.65 -23.57
CA LEU A 76 14.35 19.49 -22.91
C LEU A 76 15.66 18.73 -22.63
N PRO A 77 16.78 19.43 -22.52
CA PRO A 77 18.02 18.85 -22.02
C PRO A 77 17.80 18.18 -20.65
N ALA A 78 18.48 17.07 -20.43
CA ALA A 78 18.25 16.21 -19.23
C ALA A 78 18.36 16.98 -17.90
N GLN A 79 19.34 17.89 -17.80
CA GLN A 79 19.54 18.69 -16.58
C GLN A 79 18.37 19.65 -16.31
N LEU A 80 17.85 20.29 -17.35
CA LEU A 80 16.73 21.22 -17.23
C LEU A 80 15.42 20.46 -16.90
N ALA A 81 15.16 19.36 -17.60
CA ALA A 81 14.02 18.47 -17.29
C ALA A 81 14.06 17.97 -15.84
N TYR A 82 15.24 17.58 -15.35
CA TYR A 82 15.45 17.18 -13.96
C TYR A 82 15.18 18.33 -12.98
N ALA A 83 15.75 19.52 -13.23
CA ALA A 83 15.58 20.68 -12.36
C ALA A 83 14.11 21.08 -12.20
N ILE A 84 13.37 21.16 -13.32
CA ILE A 84 11.94 21.49 -13.34
C ILE A 84 11.13 20.40 -12.60
N THR A 85 11.38 19.13 -12.89
CA THR A 85 10.67 18.01 -12.24
C THR A 85 10.94 17.99 -10.74
N ARG A 86 12.18 18.19 -10.32
CA ARG A 86 12.57 18.26 -8.92
C ARG A 86 11.88 19.42 -8.21
N TRP A 87 11.94 20.62 -8.77
CA TRP A 87 11.30 21.80 -8.22
C TRP A 87 9.80 21.59 -8.06
N LYS A 88 9.11 21.10 -9.09
CA LYS A 88 7.69 20.76 -9.04
C LYS A 88 7.39 19.77 -7.90
N ASN A 89 8.13 18.68 -7.83
CA ASN A 89 7.85 17.62 -6.87
C ASN A 89 8.12 18.06 -5.43
N THR A 90 9.21 18.77 -5.17
CA THR A 90 9.53 19.28 -3.82
C THR A 90 8.51 20.32 -3.34
N THR A 91 8.13 21.25 -4.24
CA THR A 91 7.12 22.29 -3.92
C THR A 91 5.75 21.67 -3.65
N MET A 92 5.32 20.76 -4.52
CA MET A 92 4.05 20.05 -4.37
C MET A 92 4.00 19.22 -3.09
N GLN A 93 5.07 18.47 -2.78
CA GLN A 93 5.13 17.70 -1.53
C GLN A 93 5.11 18.60 -0.29
N GLY A 94 5.86 19.72 -0.32
CA GLY A 94 5.83 20.71 0.76
C GLY A 94 4.45 21.32 0.96
N TRP A 95 3.73 21.62 -0.13
CA TRP A 95 2.36 22.11 -0.06
C TRP A 95 1.39 21.07 0.50
N ILE A 96 1.46 19.82 0.03
CA ILE A 96 0.64 18.71 0.56
C ILE A 96 0.93 18.54 2.06
N TYR A 97 2.20 18.49 2.48
CA TYR A 97 2.58 18.36 3.87
C TYR A 97 2.00 19.49 4.73
N ARG A 98 2.15 20.75 4.32
CA ARG A 98 1.55 21.89 5.03
C ARG A 98 0.04 21.73 5.15
N ARG A 99 -0.63 21.28 4.09
CA ARG A 99 -2.08 21.09 4.09
C ARG A 99 -2.49 19.96 5.05
N THR A 100 -1.74 18.90 5.16
CA THR A 100 -1.98 17.84 6.15
C THR A 100 -1.85 18.35 7.59
N ARG A 101 -0.94 19.29 7.83
CA ARG A 101 -0.74 19.86 9.18
C ARG A 101 -1.77 20.93 9.54
N THR A 102 -2.26 21.69 8.56
CA THR A 102 -3.21 22.79 8.80
C THR A 102 -4.68 22.37 8.69
N GLN A 103 -4.98 21.35 7.89
CA GLN A 103 -6.35 20.87 7.63
C GLN A 103 -6.41 19.33 7.61
N PRO A 104 -6.01 18.65 8.72
CA PRO A 104 -5.87 17.19 8.75
C PRO A 104 -7.18 16.47 8.40
N GLU A 105 -8.33 16.93 8.89
CA GLU A 105 -9.62 16.29 8.64
C GLU A 105 -10.02 16.32 7.16
N LYS A 106 -9.74 17.42 6.45
CA LYS A 106 -10.03 17.51 5.01
C LYS A 106 -9.14 16.56 4.22
N VAL A 107 -7.87 16.46 4.59
CA VAL A 107 -6.94 15.54 3.93
C VAL A 107 -7.31 14.10 4.25
N LYS A 108 -7.62 13.76 5.51
CA LYS A 108 -8.12 12.46 5.92
C LYS A 108 -9.33 12.04 5.08
N LYS A 109 -10.32 12.91 4.99
CA LYS A 109 -11.51 12.67 4.16
C LYS A 109 -11.13 12.38 2.71
N ALA A 110 -10.30 13.23 2.09
CA ALA A 110 -9.87 13.04 0.70
C ALA A 110 -9.14 11.73 0.47
N LEU A 111 -8.29 11.29 1.42
CA LEU A 111 -7.60 10.01 1.36
C LEU A 111 -8.58 8.83 1.43
N LEU A 112 -9.53 8.87 2.35
CA LEU A 112 -10.53 7.81 2.50
C LEU A 112 -11.52 7.77 1.32
N ASP A 113 -11.90 8.93 0.78
CA ASP A 113 -12.74 9.01 -0.41
C ASP A 113 -12.02 8.40 -1.65
N GLN A 114 -10.69 8.55 -1.74
CA GLN A 114 -9.91 7.87 -2.77
C GLN A 114 -9.99 6.33 -2.60
N VAL A 115 -9.85 5.82 -1.38
CA VAL A 115 -9.97 4.38 -1.10
C VAL A 115 -11.37 3.87 -1.45
N ARG A 116 -12.43 4.57 -1.01
CA ARG A 116 -13.82 4.22 -1.35
C ARG A 116 -14.08 4.19 -2.84
N LYS A 117 -13.51 5.15 -3.57
CA LYS A 117 -13.63 5.21 -5.03
C LYS A 117 -13.01 3.98 -5.71
N HIS A 118 -11.91 3.46 -5.18
CA HIS A 118 -11.25 2.27 -5.74
C HIS A 118 -11.94 0.96 -5.34
N LEU A 119 -12.30 0.80 -4.07
CA LEU A 119 -12.83 -0.45 -3.54
C LEU A 119 -14.35 -0.61 -3.70
N GLY A 120 -15.07 0.50 -3.89
CA GLY A 120 -16.53 0.51 -4.01
C GLY A 120 -17.25 0.70 -2.67
N PRO A 121 -18.60 0.87 -2.72
CA PRO A 121 -19.40 1.20 -1.54
C PRO A 121 -19.56 0.06 -0.53
N ASP A 122 -19.46 -1.19 -1.00
CA ASP A 122 -19.70 -2.38 -0.18
C ASP A 122 -18.49 -2.79 0.66
N TYR A 123 -17.33 -2.15 0.43
CA TYR A 123 -16.11 -2.46 1.18
C TYR A 123 -16.04 -1.67 2.48
N ASP A 124 -15.75 -2.35 3.60
CA ASP A 124 -15.63 -1.73 4.92
C ASP A 124 -14.30 -0.94 5.06
N VAL A 125 -14.29 0.26 4.45
CA VAL A 125 -13.14 1.18 4.48
C VAL A 125 -12.88 1.68 5.91
N GLU A 126 -13.92 1.84 6.71
CA GLU A 126 -13.81 2.32 8.09
C GLU A 126 -12.97 1.35 8.93
N LYS A 127 -13.24 0.06 8.83
CA LYS A 127 -12.51 -0.97 9.56
C LYS A 127 -11.09 -1.18 9.05
N HIS A 128 -10.89 -1.17 7.72
CA HIS A 128 -9.65 -1.66 7.12
C HIS A 128 -8.67 -0.58 6.68
N PHE A 129 -9.14 0.66 6.44
CA PHE A 129 -8.32 1.73 5.90
C PHE A 129 -8.46 3.07 6.62
N THR A 130 -9.17 3.11 7.77
CA THR A 130 -9.33 4.34 8.56
C THR A 130 -8.47 4.31 9.82
N PRO A 131 -7.25 4.87 9.78
CA PRO A 131 -6.39 4.97 10.96
C PRO A 131 -6.97 5.93 12.02
N SER A 132 -6.63 5.69 13.29
CA SER A 132 -6.98 6.56 14.41
C SER A 132 -6.10 7.83 14.51
N TYR A 133 -5.01 7.92 13.75
CA TYR A 133 -4.08 9.04 13.73
C TYR A 133 -4.28 9.94 12.52
N ASN A 134 -3.75 11.17 12.57
CA ASN A 134 -3.83 12.09 11.43
C ASN A 134 -2.79 11.75 10.35
N PRO A 135 -3.06 12.10 9.08
CA PRO A 135 -2.08 11.90 8.02
C PRO A 135 -0.72 12.53 8.37
N TRP A 136 0.37 11.78 8.17
CA TRP A 136 1.75 12.15 8.52
C TRP A 136 2.10 12.20 10.02
N ASP A 137 1.19 11.91 10.93
CA ASP A 137 1.58 11.65 12.33
C ASP A 137 2.28 10.30 12.46
N GLN A 138 1.90 9.35 11.62
CA GLN A 138 2.56 8.08 11.45
C GLN A 138 2.71 7.75 9.94
N ARG A 139 2.65 6.48 9.58
CA ARG A 139 2.84 5.99 8.21
C ARG A 139 1.72 6.43 7.28
N LEU A 140 2.12 6.80 6.07
CA LEU A 140 1.26 6.94 4.92
C LEU A 140 1.92 6.14 3.79
N CYS A 141 1.30 5.03 3.38
CA CYS A 141 1.84 4.11 2.38
C CYS A 141 1.39 4.53 0.99
N LEU A 142 2.31 4.51 0.04
CA LEU A 142 2.02 4.78 -1.35
C LEU A 142 1.99 3.47 -2.13
N ILE A 143 0.94 3.27 -2.93
CA ILE A 143 0.81 2.15 -3.84
C ILE A 143 0.79 2.62 -5.30
N PRO A 144 1.57 1.99 -6.19
CA PRO A 144 1.59 2.34 -7.59
C PRO A 144 0.30 1.88 -8.29
N ASN A 145 -0.28 2.74 -9.12
CA ASN A 145 -1.45 2.40 -9.97
C ASN A 145 -2.63 1.75 -9.24
N ALA A 146 -2.76 1.94 -7.93
CA ALA A 146 -3.79 1.31 -7.09
C ALA A 146 -3.75 -0.24 -7.07
N ASP A 147 -2.60 -0.84 -7.31
CA ASP A 147 -2.39 -2.29 -7.48
C ASP A 147 -2.97 -3.13 -6.32
N LEU A 148 -2.77 -2.69 -5.07
CA LEU A 148 -3.37 -3.33 -3.90
C LEU A 148 -4.91 -3.35 -3.97
N PHE A 149 -5.52 -2.22 -4.35
CA PHE A 149 -6.98 -2.12 -4.44
C PHE A 149 -7.51 -2.98 -5.58
N GLU A 150 -6.80 -3.03 -6.71
CA GLU A 150 -7.18 -3.90 -7.83
C GLU A 150 -7.08 -5.39 -7.45
N ALA A 151 -6.05 -5.79 -6.70
CA ALA A 151 -5.93 -7.16 -6.19
C ALA A 151 -7.09 -7.54 -5.24
N ILE A 152 -7.53 -6.60 -4.38
CA ILE A 152 -8.67 -6.79 -3.48
C ILE A 152 -9.97 -6.91 -4.29
N LYS A 153 -10.23 -6.02 -5.24
CA LYS A 153 -11.42 -6.05 -6.11
C LYS A 153 -11.51 -7.33 -6.93
N ALA A 154 -10.37 -7.81 -7.40
CA ALA A 154 -10.31 -9.08 -8.15
C ALA A 154 -10.52 -10.33 -7.28
N GLY A 155 -10.71 -10.17 -5.95
CA GLY A 155 -10.85 -11.28 -5.01
C GLY A 155 -9.56 -12.07 -4.80
N LYS A 156 -8.43 -11.58 -5.30
CA LYS A 156 -7.11 -12.21 -5.15
C LYS A 156 -6.43 -11.85 -3.84
N ALA A 157 -6.84 -10.75 -3.21
CA ALA A 157 -6.35 -10.35 -1.91
C ALA A 157 -7.50 -9.96 -0.97
N SER A 158 -7.27 -10.07 0.34
CA SER A 158 -8.20 -9.62 1.38
C SER A 158 -7.43 -8.98 2.53
N VAL A 159 -8.10 -8.13 3.30
CA VAL A 159 -7.54 -7.48 4.49
C VAL A 159 -8.31 -7.92 5.72
N VAL A 160 -7.57 -8.34 6.74
CA VAL A 160 -8.11 -8.65 8.07
C VAL A 160 -7.50 -7.66 9.06
N THR A 161 -8.37 -6.94 9.79
CA THR A 161 -7.94 -5.99 10.82
C THR A 161 -8.36 -6.53 12.16
N ASP A 162 -7.38 -7.15 12.84
CA ASP A 162 -7.57 -7.76 14.15
C ASP A 162 -6.23 -8.12 14.80
N GLN A 163 -6.28 -8.56 16.07
CA GLN A 163 -5.11 -9.08 16.79
C GLN A 163 -4.94 -10.58 16.51
N ILE A 164 -3.69 -11.01 16.40
CA ILE A 164 -3.36 -12.42 16.26
C ILE A 164 -3.25 -13.01 17.65
N GLU A 165 -4.22 -13.83 18.04
CA GLU A 165 -4.20 -14.55 19.32
C GLU A 165 -3.19 -15.69 19.31
N CYS A 166 -3.23 -16.52 18.29
CA CYS A 166 -2.30 -17.64 18.14
C CYS A 166 -2.13 -18.05 16.67
N ILE A 167 -1.03 -18.72 16.40
CA ILE A 167 -0.76 -19.39 15.13
C ILE A 167 -0.99 -20.87 15.33
N THR A 168 -1.90 -21.44 14.57
CA THR A 168 -2.28 -22.87 14.63
C THR A 168 -1.46 -23.71 13.64
N LYS A 169 -1.70 -25.04 13.62
CA LYS A 169 -0.98 -25.97 12.74
C LYS A 169 -1.31 -25.81 11.24
N LYS A 170 -2.45 -25.18 10.94
CA LYS A 170 -2.92 -24.97 9.56
C LYS A 170 -2.79 -23.50 9.18
#